data_91ac2cf2fb5ea4cf4b28729c4d09b086
#
_entry.id   91ac2cf2fb5ea4cf4b28729c4d09b086
#
_cell.length_a   1.000
_cell.length_b   1.000
_cell.length_c   1.000
_cell.angle_alpha   90.00
_cell.angle_beta   90.00
_cell.angle_gamma   90.00
#
_symmetry.space_group_name_H-M   'P 1'
#
loop_
_entity.id
_entity.type
_entity.pdbx_description
1 polymer ?
#
loop_
_entity_poly.entity_id
_entity_poly.type
_entity_poly.pdbx_seq_one_letter_code
_entity_poly.pdbx_strand_id
1 'polypeptide(L)'
;MITRKVLRGARWPGEVALEGGVITEVGSVAARAGDEVIDCEGGIVTAGFVNTHHHLYQWLTRGRATSCDLFTWLQELYPVWARISVDDVEAAATVGLAELAMSGATTVADHHYLVPRGDDSVFDAIAVAARRVGVRLHLSRGSMDLGQSAGGLPPDDVVERTDAILASTESVAARLHDGDRVSVVVAPCSPFSVTTELMKQSAELARHLGLRLHTHLAETLAEERDCLERFGARPLDVVEDLGWLESDVWYAHGVHFNAAEVARIGAAGAGVAHCPSSNARLASGFCPVRDLLDAGAPVGLGVDGVASSEGGDLLPELKQALFVARLRSGRPDALTPSEAHELATTGGGRCLGRPDLGHLAVGARGDLAVWPADDLGDIADAVAGLVLGPSRRVLHLFVAGEAVVSRGSLLGVDLRAAHQELARRARRLWD
;
A
#
# COMPACT_ATOMS: atom_id res chain seq x y z
N MET A 1 14.02 -8.06 30.50
CA MET A 1 15.02 -8.62 29.56
C MET A 1 14.30 -8.81 28.23
N ILE A 2 14.92 -8.38 27.12
CA ILE A 2 14.37 -8.61 25.78
C ILE A 2 14.54 -10.11 25.50
N THR A 3 13.43 -10.81 25.26
CA THR A 3 13.45 -12.24 24.94
C THR A 3 13.84 -12.43 23.48
N ARG A 4 14.86 -13.26 23.22
CA ARG A 4 15.22 -13.66 21.87
C ARG A 4 14.20 -14.67 21.36
N LYS A 5 13.60 -14.42 20.18
CA LYS A 5 12.69 -15.34 19.51
C LYS A 5 13.45 -16.12 18.44
N VAL A 6 13.20 -17.42 18.33
CA VAL A 6 13.81 -18.29 17.32
C VAL A 6 12.73 -19.03 16.56
N LEU A 7 12.61 -18.71 15.26
CA LEU A 7 11.74 -19.37 14.32
C LEU A 7 12.43 -20.65 13.85
N ARG A 8 11.85 -21.81 14.14
CA ARG A 8 12.42 -23.15 13.87
C ARG A 8 11.51 -23.99 12.98
N GLY A 9 12.14 -24.99 12.33
CA GLY A 9 11.41 -25.91 11.49
C GLY A 9 10.94 -25.31 10.17
N ALA A 10 11.48 -24.17 9.75
CA ALA A 10 11.19 -23.61 8.42
C ALA A 10 11.93 -24.39 7.34
N ARG A 11 11.23 -24.67 6.24
CA ARG A 11 11.80 -25.30 5.03
C ARG A 11 12.76 -24.35 4.30
N TRP A 12 12.47 -23.08 4.31
CA TRP A 12 13.26 -22.00 3.70
C TRP A 12 13.12 -20.70 4.50
N PRO A 13 14.19 -19.94 4.70
CA PRO A 13 15.61 -20.17 4.37
C PRO A 13 16.34 -21.00 5.43
N GLY A 14 15.64 -21.66 6.29
CA GLY A 14 16.08 -22.30 7.53
C GLY A 14 15.60 -21.53 8.75
N GLU A 15 16.32 -21.59 9.85
CA GLU A 15 15.93 -20.94 11.09
C GLU A 15 16.24 -19.44 11.06
N VAL A 16 15.45 -18.63 11.80
CA VAL A 16 15.65 -17.19 11.93
C VAL A 16 15.59 -16.80 13.40
N ALA A 17 16.53 -15.98 13.88
CA ALA A 17 16.50 -15.42 15.22
C ALA A 17 16.22 -13.93 15.20
N LEU A 18 15.33 -13.49 16.11
CA LEU A 18 14.95 -12.09 16.35
C LEU A 18 15.33 -11.68 17.77
N GLU A 19 15.97 -10.53 17.93
CA GLU A 19 16.28 -9.96 19.24
C GLU A 19 16.26 -8.42 19.14
N GLY A 20 15.59 -7.74 20.05
CA GLY A 20 15.51 -6.29 20.06
C GLY A 20 14.83 -5.67 18.82
N GLY A 21 13.93 -6.42 18.18
CA GLY A 21 13.20 -5.94 16.99
C GLY A 21 13.96 -6.06 15.68
N VAL A 22 15.12 -6.73 15.67
CA VAL A 22 15.94 -6.96 14.47
C VAL A 22 16.24 -8.45 14.27
N ILE A 23 16.57 -8.82 13.04
CA ILE A 23 17.06 -10.17 12.69
C ILE A 23 18.51 -10.27 13.10
N THR A 24 18.85 -11.26 13.94
CA THR A 24 20.21 -11.47 14.42
C THR A 24 20.92 -12.65 13.78
N GLU A 25 20.18 -13.67 13.34
CA GLU A 25 20.74 -14.86 12.69
C GLU A 25 19.75 -15.38 11.62
N VAL A 26 20.27 -15.94 10.52
CA VAL A 26 19.49 -16.58 9.44
C VAL A 26 20.22 -17.86 8.99
N GLY A 27 19.50 -18.95 8.79
CA GLY A 27 19.99 -20.23 8.32
C GLY A 27 20.09 -21.25 9.43
N SER A 28 21.24 -21.41 10.08
CA SER A 28 21.41 -22.27 11.24
C SER A 28 21.54 -21.42 12.50
N VAL A 29 20.64 -21.60 13.44
CA VAL A 29 20.55 -20.79 14.66
C VAL A 29 20.93 -21.65 15.88
N ALA A 30 21.98 -21.24 16.62
CA ALA A 30 22.36 -21.89 17.85
C ALA A 30 21.32 -21.64 18.95
N ALA A 31 20.90 -22.70 19.65
CA ALA A 31 20.02 -22.59 20.80
C ALA A 31 20.68 -21.86 21.96
N ARG A 32 19.97 -20.97 22.63
CA ARG A 32 20.41 -20.30 23.86
C ARG A 32 19.40 -20.56 24.98
N ALA A 33 19.86 -20.60 26.20
CA ALA A 33 18.95 -20.70 27.35
C ALA A 33 18.07 -19.46 27.43
N GLY A 34 16.74 -19.65 27.51
CA GLY A 34 15.77 -18.56 27.55
C GLY A 34 15.22 -18.14 26.20
N ASP A 35 15.60 -18.80 25.09
CA ASP A 35 14.99 -18.58 23.78
C ASP A 35 13.48 -18.91 23.81
N GLU A 36 12.68 -18.03 23.24
CA GLU A 36 11.30 -18.32 22.85
C GLU A 36 11.29 -18.99 21.49
N VAL A 37 10.98 -20.28 21.45
CA VAL A 37 10.95 -21.05 20.20
C VAL A 37 9.58 -20.99 19.56
N ILE A 38 9.54 -20.61 18.29
CA ILE A 38 8.35 -20.52 17.45
C ILE A 38 8.47 -21.57 16.35
N ASP A 39 7.53 -22.50 16.33
CA ASP A 39 7.48 -23.58 15.33
C ASP A 39 6.91 -23.04 14.01
N CYS A 40 7.66 -23.14 12.93
CA CYS A 40 7.26 -22.76 11.57
C CYS A 40 6.53 -23.90 10.83
N GLU A 41 6.37 -25.08 11.44
CA GLU A 41 5.59 -26.22 10.90
C GLU A 41 6.00 -26.61 9.46
N GLY A 42 7.29 -26.56 9.12
CA GLY A 42 7.76 -26.80 7.75
C GLY A 42 7.47 -25.69 6.75
N GLY A 43 7.06 -24.53 7.23
CA GLY A 43 6.67 -23.38 6.42
C GLY A 43 7.83 -22.64 5.75
N ILE A 44 7.48 -21.57 5.03
CA ILE A 44 8.41 -20.66 4.37
C ILE A 44 8.46 -19.37 5.17
N VAL A 45 9.67 -18.88 5.51
CA VAL A 45 9.86 -17.57 6.15
C VAL A 45 10.30 -16.55 5.10
N THR A 46 9.60 -15.45 5.00
CA THR A 46 9.97 -14.31 4.13
C THR A 46 10.10 -13.04 4.96
N ALA A 47 10.71 -12.01 4.38
CA ALA A 47 10.45 -10.65 4.85
C ALA A 47 8.95 -10.37 4.80
N GLY A 48 8.46 -9.55 5.72
CA GLY A 48 7.09 -9.08 5.69
C GLY A 48 6.82 -8.20 4.47
N PHE A 49 5.63 -8.30 3.90
CA PHE A 49 5.25 -7.54 2.73
C PHE A 49 5.04 -6.06 3.06
N VAL A 50 5.33 -5.22 2.08
CA VAL A 50 5.14 -3.77 2.10
C VAL A 50 4.11 -3.40 1.04
N ASN A 51 2.90 -3.09 1.48
CA ASN A 51 1.83 -2.60 0.61
C ASN A 51 2.01 -1.10 0.37
N THR A 52 2.24 -0.68 -0.88
CA THR A 52 2.61 0.70 -1.21
C THR A 52 1.44 1.61 -1.57
N HIS A 53 0.22 1.06 -1.68
CA HIS A 53 -0.98 1.83 -1.98
C HIS A 53 -2.25 1.09 -1.57
N HIS A 54 -3.15 1.78 -0.88
CA HIS A 54 -4.47 1.32 -0.48
C HIS A 54 -5.41 2.49 -0.21
N HIS A 55 -6.73 2.20 -0.16
CA HIS A 55 -7.80 3.07 0.32
C HIS A 55 -8.64 2.29 1.32
N LEU A 56 -8.28 2.33 2.60
CA LEU A 56 -8.90 1.51 3.64
C LEU A 56 -10.42 1.74 3.77
N TYR A 57 -10.90 2.96 3.59
CA TYR A 57 -12.32 3.27 3.67
C TYR A 57 -13.17 2.52 2.61
N GLN A 58 -12.58 2.09 1.50
CA GLN A 58 -13.28 1.40 0.43
C GLN A 58 -13.80 0.01 0.80
N TRP A 59 -13.37 -0.55 1.94
CA TRP A 59 -13.98 -1.76 2.50
C TRP A 59 -15.49 -1.62 2.76
N LEU A 60 -16.00 -0.38 2.93
CA LEU A 60 -17.43 -0.07 3.08
C LEU A 60 -18.23 -0.25 1.78
N THR A 61 -17.58 -0.24 0.62
CA THR A 61 -18.22 -0.23 -0.71
C THR A 61 -17.76 -1.35 -1.63
N ARG A 62 -17.09 -2.36 -1.10
CA ARG A 62 -16.62 -3.54 -1.82
C ARG A 62 -17.76 -4.20 -2.60
N GLY A 63 -17.50 -4.65 -3.83
CA GLY A 63 -18.47 -5.32 -4.70
C GLY A 63 -19.47 -4.39 -5.38
N ARG A 64 -19.19 -3.08 -5.42
CA ARG A 64 -20.04 -2.08 -6.06
C ARG A 64 -19.40 -1.56 -7.35
N ALA A 65 -20.24 -1.01 -8.25
CA ALA A 65 -19.81 -0.42 -9.53
C ALA A 65 -18.83 -1.33 -10.32
N THR A 66 -19.09 -2.64 -10.34
CA THR A 66 -18.14 -3.66 -10.81
C THR A 66 -17.87 -3.66 -12.32
N SER A 67 -18.66 -2.91 -13.12
CA SER A 67 -18.53 -2.86 -14.57
C SER A 67 -18.27 -1.45 -15.09
N CYS A 68 -17.68 -0.58 -14.27
CA CYS A 68 -17.40 0.82 -14.59
C CYS A 68 -15.91 1.03 -14.85
N ASP A 69 -15.58 1.99 -15.73
CA ASP A 69 -14.26 2.61 -15.78
C ASP A 69 -14.07 3.55 -14.58
N LEU A 70 -12.85 4.08 -14.40
CA LEU A 70 -12.50 4.89 -13.22
C LEU A 70 -13.47 6.07 -13.01
N PHE A 71 -13.75 6.88 -14.03
CA PHE A 71 -14.54 8.11 -13.86
C PHE A 71 -16.00 7.80 -13.57
N THR A 72 -16.60 6.84 -14.26
CA THR A 72 -17.95 6.36 -13.98
C THR A 72 -18.04 5.74 -12.57
N TRP A 73 -17.04 4.94 -12.19
CA TRP A 73 -16.92 4.34 -10.87
C TRP A 73 -16.84 5.39 -9.75
N LEU A 74 -16.04 6.46 -9.94
CA LEU A 74 -15.97 7.58 -9.00
C LEU A 74 -17.32 8.32 -8.89
N GLN A 75 -17.99 8.60 -10.02
CA GLN A 75 -19.28 9.25 -10.02
C GLN A 75 -20.36 8.44 -9.27
N GLU A 76 -20.32 7.11 -9.35
CA GLU A 76 -21.25 6.25 -8.60
C GLU A 76 -20.93 6.19 -7.11
N LEU A 77 -19.66 6.22 -6.72
CA LEU A 77 -19.25 5.98 -5.33
C LEU A 77 -19.07 7.26 -4.50
N TYR A 78 -18.69 8.38 -5.07
CA TYR A 78 -18.53 9.64 -4.32
C TYR A 78 -19.76 10.03 -3.50
N PRO A 79 -21.02 9.94 -4.00
CA PRO A 79 -22.19 10.27 -3.19
C PRO A 79 -22.39 9.36 -1.97
N VAL A 80 -21.88 8.14 -2.03
CA VAL A 80 -21.89 7.20 -0.90
C VAL A 80 -20.77 7.56 0.08
N TRP A 81 -19.58 7.82 -0.44
CA TRP A 81 -18.41 8.16 0.38
C TRP A 81 -18.56 9.51 1.10
N ALA A 82 -19.31 10.45 0.54
CA ALA A 82 -19.66 11.72 1.21
C ALA A 82 -20.42 11.54 2.54
N ARG A 83 -21.04 10.35 2.75
CA ARG A 83 -21.80 10.01 3.96
C ARG A 83 -21.00 9.25 5.02
N ILE A 84 -19.73 8.94 4.75
CA ILE A 84 -18.86 8.22 5.67
C ILE A 84 -18.60 9.07 6.91
N SER A 85 -18.59 8.44 8.09
CA SER A 85 -18.19 9.04 9.36
C SER A 85 -16.80 8.54 9.79
N VAL A 86 -16.20 9.21 10.77
CA VAL A 86 -14.92 8.79 11.39
C VAL A 86 -14.98 7.34 11.90
N ASP A 87 -16.06 6.95 12.55
CA ASP A 87 -16.25 5.59 13.04
C ASP A 87 -16.35 4.56 11.90
N ASP A 88 -16.91 4.93 10.73
CA ASP A 88 -16.97 4.06 9.57
C ASP A 88 -15.56 3.81 9.02
N VAL A 89 -14.73 4.85 9.00
CA VAL A 89 -13.32 4.76 8.59
C VAL A 89 -12.53 3.90 9.58
N GLU A 90 -12.72 4.06 10.91
CA GLU A 90 -12.04 3.20 11.90
C GLU A 90 -12.39 1.72 11.69
N ALA A 91 -13.68 1.41 11.46
CA ALA A 91 -14.11 0.03 11.23
C ALA A 91 -13.51 -0.54 9.92
N ALA A 92 -13.52 0.25 8.84
CA ALA A 92 -12.95 -0.14 7.56
C ALA A 92 -11.43 -0.31 7.64
N ALA A 93 -10.72 0.62 8.29
CA ALA A 93 -9.29 0.54 8.52
C ALA A 93 -8.91 -0.68 9.37
N THR A 94 -9.68 -0.98 10.42
CA THR A 94 -9.44 -2.16 11.26
C THR A 94 -9.52 -3.45 10.43
N VAL A 95 -10.55 -3.60 9.59
CA VAL A 95 -10.68 -4.80 8.73
C VAL A 95 -9.61 -4.83 7.66
N GLY A 96 -9.39 -3.73 6.94
CA GLY A 96 -8.41 -3.68 5.84
C GLY A 96 -6.99 -3.96 6.30
N LEU A 97 -6.56 -3.36 7.40
CA LEU A 97 -5.24 -3.61 7.99
C LEU A 97 -5.11 -5.04 8.54
N ALA A 98 -6.19 -5.59 9.12
CA ALA A 98 -6.21 -6.96 9.62
C ALA A 98 -6.12 -7.99 8.49
N GLU A 99 -6.84 -7.81 7.38
CA GLU A 99 -6.76 -8.67 6.20
C GLU A 99 -5.39 -8.60 5.54
N LEU A 100 -4.80 -7.39 5.43
CA LEU A 100 -3.44 -7.21 4.93
C LEU A 100 -2.41 -7.90 5.84
N ALA A 101 -2.54 -7.80 7.16
CA ALA A 101 -1.67 -8.53 8.10
C ALA A 101 -1.79 -10.04 7.91
N MET A 102 -3.01 -10.57 7.75
CA MET A 102 -3.24 -11.99 7.46
C MET A 102 -2.68 -12.42 6.10
N SER A 103 -2.49 -11.49 5.16
CA SER A 103 -1.83 -11.69 3.86
C SER A 103 -0.33 -11.39 3.86
N GLY A 104 0.30 -11.25 5.05
CA GLY A 104 1.74 -11.10 5.22
C GLY A 104 2.27 -9.68 5.20
N ALA A 105 1.41 -8.67 5.14
CA ALA A 105 1.84 -7.28 5.16
C ALA A 105 2.23 -6.82 6.58
N THR A 106 3.44 -6.32 6.72
CA THR A 106 3.96 -5.69 7.95
C THR A 106 3.90 -4.17 7.88
N THR A 107 3.84 -3.63 6.67
CA THR A 107 3.76 -2.19 6.39
C THR A 107 2.69 -1.92 5.34
N VAL A 108 1.85 -0.93 5.59
CA VAL A 108 0.72 -0.56 4.73
C VAL A 108 0.72 0.94 4.49
N ALA A 109 0.71 1.36 3.23
CA ALA A 109 0.40 2.73 2.85
C ALA A 109 -1.10 2.84 2.57
N ASP A 110 -1.76 3.78 3.24
CA ASP A 110 -3.16 4.15 3.03
C ASP A 110 -3.28 5.56 2.47
N HIS A 111 -3.96 5.73 1.36
CA HIS A 111 -4.22 7.02 0.76
C HIS A 111 -5.67 7.44 1.09
N HIS A 112 -5.83 8.15 2.20
CA HIS A 112 -7.13 8.62 2.68
C HIS A 112 -7.36 10.09 2.31
N TYR A 113 -8.26 10.36 1.37
CA TYR A 113 -8.55 11.72 0.85
C TYR A 113 -9.98 12.20 1.10
N LEU A 114 -10.76 11.47 1.87
CA LEU A 114 -12.12 11.86 2.26
C LEU A 114 -12.11 12.28 3.74
N VAL A 115 -12.27 13.57 3.97
CA VAL A 115 -12.26 14.13 5.34
C VAL A 115 -13.69 14.53 5.70
N PRO A 116 -14.41 13.71 6.51
CA PRO A 116 -15.82 13.93 6.80
C PRO A 116 -16.06 15.31 7.42
N ARG A 117 -16.68 16.22 6.68
CA ARG A 117 -17.02 17.58 7.15
C ARG A 117 -15.82 18.38 7.70
N GLY A 118 -14.60 18.12 7.20
CA GLY A 118 -13.37 18.74 7.70
C GLY A 118 -12.90 18.20 9.06
N ASP A 119 -13.44 17.08 9.52
CA ASP A 119 -13.01 16.43 10.78
C ASP A 119 -11.78 15.53 10.52
N ASP A 120 -10.59 16.07 10.77
CA ASP A 120 -9.32 15.39 10.55
C ASP A 120 -8.99 14.33 11.62
N SER A 121 -9.86 14.11 12.61
CA SER A 121 -9.75 12.98 13.55
C SER A 121 -9.87 11.61 12.85
N VAL A 122 -10.30 11.59 11.60
CA VAL A 122 -10.29 10.41 10.73
C VAL A 122 -8.89 9.80 10.61
N PHE A 123 -7.84 10.61 10.60
CA PHE A 123 -6.45 10.14 10.54
C PHE A 123 -6.01 9.52 11.87
N ASP A 124 -6.49 10.05 12.99
CA ASP A 124 -6.28 9.45 14.32
C ASP A 124 -6.96 8.07 14.40
N ALA A 125 -8.19 7.94 13.87
CA ALA A 125 -8.93 6.68 13.82
C ALA A 125 -8.19 5.60 13.01
N ILE A 126 -7.62 5.95 11.85
CA ILE A 126 -6.81 5.03 11.04
C ILE A 126 -5.53 4.63 11.80
N ALA A 127 -4.84 5.59 12.44
CA ALA A 127 -3.65 5.31 13.23
C ALA A 127 -3.95 4.42 14.46
N VAL A 128 -5.10 4.60 15.11
CA VAL A 128 -5.58 3.72 16.19
C VAL A 128 -5.81 2.30 15.69
N ALA A 129 -6.45 2.15 14.52
CA ALA A 129 -6.65 0.84 13.90
C ALA A 129 -5.30 0.15 13.61
N ALA A 130 -4.33 0.87 13.05
CA ALA A 130 -2.99 0.33 12.75
C ALA A 130 -2.25 -0.13 14.02
N ARG A 131 -2.29 0.65 15.09
CA ARG A 131 -1.70 0.27 16.38
C ARG A 131 -2.38 -0.96 16.98
N ARG A 132 -3.72 -1.05 16.87
CA ARG A 132 -4.51 -2.20 17.36
C ARG A 132 -4.16 -3.48 16.59
N VAL A 133 -4.03 -3.40 15.27
CA VAL A 133 -3.62 -4.54 14.43
C VAL A 133 -2.14 -4.87 14.65
N GLY A 134 -1.28 -3.88 14.85
CA GLY A 134 0.15 -4.02 15.12
C GLY A 134 1.04 -3.86 13.88
N VAL A 135 0.51 -3.34 12.76
CA VAL A 135 1.29 -3.08 11.52
C VAL A 135 1.86 -1.68 11.49
N ARG A 136 2.87 -1.45 10.63
CA ARG A 136 3.35 -0.10 10.29
C ARG A 136 2.41 0.55 9.31
N LEU A 137 2.21 1.86 9.44
CA LEU A 137 1.32 2.65 8.62
C LEU A 137 2.06 3.81 7.96
N HIS A 138 2.01 3.89 6.63
CA HIS A 138 2.25 5.12 5.89
C HIS A 138 0.90 5.79 5.67
N LEU A 139 0.58 6.75 6.53
CA LEU A 139 -0.70 7.46 6.57
C LEU A 139 -0.64 8.65 5.63
N SER A 140 -1.16 8.49 4.42
CA SER A 140 -1.26 9.61 3.50
C SER A 140 -2.45 10.49 3.87
N ARG A 141 -2.14 11.72 4.35
CA ARG A 141 -3.11 12.80 4.46
C ARG A 141 -3.46 13.23 3.04
N GLY A 142 -4.40 12.51 2.46
CA GLY A 142 -4.95 12.79 1.14
C GLY A 142 -5.84 14.01 1.15
N SER A 143 -6.04 14.64 -0.02
CA SER A 143 -6.84 15.84 -0.13
C SER A 143 -7.39 16.04 -1.54
N MET A 144 -8.51 16.78 -1.62
CA MET A 144 -9.12 17.27 -2.86
C MET A 144 -9.63 18.68 -2.61
N ASP A 145 -9.33 19.63 -3.50
CA ASP A 145 -9.80 21.02 -3.44
C ASP A 145 -10.50 21.49 -4.71
N LEU A 146 -10.66 20.60 -5.71
CA LEU A 146 -11.28 20.89 -6.98
C LEU A 146 -12.60 20.12 -7.10
N GLY A 147 -13.71 20.74 -6.71
CA GLY A 147 -15.07 20.17 -6.80
C GLY A 147 -15.75 20.39 -8.15
N GLN A 148 -16.94 19.81 -8.33
CA GLN A 148 -17.72 19.88 -9.57
C GLN A 148 -18.04 21.32 -10.00
N SER A 149 -18.34 22.21 -9.06
CA SER A 149 -18.61 23.63 -9.35
C SER A 149 -17.39 24.37 -9.90
N ALA A 150 -16.19 23.86 -9.65
CA ALA A 150 -14.92 24.40 -10.13
C ALA A 150 -14.34 23.60 -11.32
N GLY A 151 -15.11 22.67 -11.89
CA GLY A 151 -14.68 21.84 -13.03
C GLY A 151 -13.94 20.55 -12.67
N GLY A 152 -13.88 20.19 -11.39
CA GLY A 152 -13.38 18.89 -10.95
C GLY A 152 -14.42 17.78 -11.01
N LEU A 153 -14.00 16.54 -10.70
CA LEU A 153 -14.87 15.37 -10.68
C LEU A 153 -15.58 15.16 -9.33
N PRO A 154 -14.94 15.41 -8.16
CA PRO A 154 -15.57 15.19 -6.86
C PRO A 154 -16.73 16.11 -6.60
N PRO A 155 -17.81 15.66 -5.91
CA PRO A 155 -18.84 16.55 -5.39
C PRO A 155 -18.26 17.64 -4.48
N ASP A 156 -18.87 18.83 -4.45
CA ASP A 156 -18.35 19.97 -3.68
C ASP A 156 -18.36 19.74 -2.15
N ASP A 157 -19.17 18.82 -1.66
CA ASP A 157 -19.26 18.48 -0.24
C ASP A 157 -18.18 17.50 0.26
N VAL A 158 -17.35 16.96 -0.66
CA VAL A 158 -16.19 16.10 -0.32
C VAL A 158 -14.83 16.77 -0.57
N VAL A 159 -14.81 18.03 -0.98
CA VAL A 159 -13.58 18.80 -1.15
C VAL A 159 -13.36 19.74 0.01
N GLU A 160 -12.10 20.09 0.26
CA GLU A 160 -11.70 21.00 1.32
C GLU A 160 -11.07 22.27 0.73
N ARG A 161 -10.95 23.32 1.53
CA ARG A 161 -10.18 24.52 1.15
C ARG A 161 -8.69 24.24 1.28
N THR A 162 -7.90 24.77 0.35
CA THR A 162 -6.43 24.62 0.33
C THR A 162 -5.78 24.99 1.66
N ASP A 163 -6.16 26.15 2.27
CA ASP A 163 -5.62 26.61 3.54
C ASP A 163 -5.95 25.65 4.71
N ALA A 164 -7.14 25.08 4.72
CA ALA A 164 -7.55 24.10 5.72
C ALA A 164 -6.79 22.76 5.54
N ILE A 165 -6.59 22.32 4.29
CA ILE A 165 -5.82 21.12 3.96
C ILE A 165 -4.38 21.22 4.49
N LEU A 166 -3.71 22.35 4.22
CA LEU A 166 -2.32 22.57 4.64
C LEU A 166 -2.19 22.62 6.16
N ALA A 167 -3.06 23.38 6.84
CA ALA A 167 -3.07 23.47 8.30
C ALA A 167 -3.40 22.08 8.96
N SER A 168 -4.35 21.33 8.42
CA SER A 168 -4.65 19.96 8.87
C SER A 168 -3.45 19.03 8.65
N THR A 169 -2.74 19.16 7.52
CA THR A 169 -1.55 18.34 7.22
C THR A 169 -0.46 18.55 8.25
N GLU A 170 -0.15 19.80 8.61
CA GLU A 170 0.80 20.15 9.69
C GLU A 170 0.36 19.55 11.03
N SER A 171 -0.92 19.72 11.37
CA SER A 171 -1.51 19.23 12.62
C SER A 171 -1.45 17.70 12.71
N VAL A 172 -1.84 16.99 11.65
CA VAL A 172 -1.78 15.51 11.56
C VAL A 172 -0.34 15.02 11.67
N ALA A 173 0.60 15.66 10.97
CA ALA A 173 2.01 15.33 11.06
C ALA A 173 2.55 15.50 12.49
N ALA A 174 2.25 16.63 13.14
CA ALA A 174 2.71 16.90 14.50
C ALA A 174 2.15 15.90 15.54
N ARG A 175 0.93 15.39 15.32
CA ARG A 175 0.29 14.43 16.24
C ARG A 175 0.71 12.98 16.03
N LEU A 176 0.91 12.57 14.78
CA LEU A 176 0.93 11.16 14.41
C LEU A 176 2.25 10.68 13.82
N HIS A 177 3.06 11.56 13.21
CA HIS A 177 4.31 11.14 12.57
C HIS A 177 5.37 10.80 13.62
N ASP A 178 5.76 9.52 13.69
CA ASP A 178 6.88 9.06 14.51
C ASP A 178 8.07 8.51 13.68
N GLY A 179 7.88 8.43 12.36
CA GLY A 179 8.91 7.99 11.41
C GLY A 179 9.21 6.49 11.41
N ASP A 180 8.55 5.72 12.29
CA ASP A 180 8.75 4.27 12.38
C ASP A 180 7.43 3.49 12.30
N ARG A 181 6.53 3.63 13.29
CA ARG A 181 5.24 2.94 13.30
C ARG A 181 4.20 3.65 12.48
N VAL A 182 4.19 4.97 12.50
CA VAL A 182 3.33 5.83 11.70
C VAL A 182 4.17 6.87 10.97
N SER A 183 4.17 6.81 9.66
CA SER A 183 4.78 7.80 8.79
C SER A 183 3.67 8.59 8.09
N VAL A 184 3.51 9.87 8.41
CA VAL A 184 2.57 10.74 7.71
C VAL A 184 3.15 11.14 6.36
N VAL A 185 2.29 11.19 5.35
CA VAL A 185 2.63 11.50 3.95
C VAL A 185 1.68 12.56 3.43
N VAL A 186 2.16 13.50 2.64
CA VAL A 186 1.33 14.53 1.99
C VAL A 186 0.84 14.00 0.65
N ALA A 187 -0.49 13.95 0.44
CA ALA A 187 -1.01 13.19 -0.68
C ALA A 187 -2.26 13.83 -1.34
N PRO A 188 -2.14 14.93 -2.08
CA PRO A 188 -3.19 15.37 -3.01
C PRO A 188 -3.63 14.22 -3.91
N CYS A 189 -4.95 14.06 -4.12
CA CYS A 189 -5.51 12.83 -4.67
C CYS A 189 -4.99 12.54 -6.11
N SER A 190 -5.22 13.46 -7.03
CA SER A 190 -4.86 13.29 -8.46
C SER A 190 -4.95 14.61 -9.21
N PRO A 191 -4.28 14.80 -10.37
CA PRO A 191 -4.33 16.06 -11.13
C PRO A 191 -5.73 16.52 -11.52
N PHE A 192 -6.70 15.61 -11.67
CA PHE A 192 -8.08 15.95 -12.04
C PHE A 192 -9.00 16.29 -10.84
N SER A 193 -8.52 16.14 -9.61
CA SER A 193 -9.29 16.38 -8.38
C SER A 193 -8.69 17.45 -7.48
N VAL A 194 -7.56 18.04 -7.89
CA VAL A 194 -6.86 19.08 -7.15
C VAL A 194 -6.44 20.24 -8.05
N THR A 195 -6.26 21.41 -7.44
CA THR A 195 -5.67 22.56 -8.12
C THR A 195 -4.15 22.43 -8.21
N THR A 196 -3.55 23.05 -9.23
CA THR A 196 -2.07 23.13 -9.34
C THR A 196 -1.44 23.88 -8.16
N GLU A 197 -2.17 24.83 -7.58
CA GLU A 197 -1.73 25.57 -6.38
C GLU A 197 -1.62 24.63 -5.16
N LEU A 198 -2.64 23.77 -4.92
CA LEU A 198 -2.56 22.77 -3.85
C LEU A 198 -1.42 21.79 -4.08
N MET A 199 -1.22 21.31 -5.32
CA MET A 199 -0.10 20.42 -5.66
C MET A 199 1.24 21.05 -5.30
N LYS A 200 1.47 22.31 -5.73
CA LYS A 200 2.70 23.04 -5.47
C LYS A 200 2.93 23.27 -3.98
N GLN A 201 1.94 23.81 -3.27
CA GLN A 201 2.05 24.10 -1.83
C GLN A 201 2.21 22.81 -1.02
N SER A 202 1.60 21.71 -1.45
CA SER A 202 1.78 20.39 -0.83
C SER A 202 3.23 19.89 -0.94
N ALA A 203 3.88 20.06 -2.10
CA ALA A 203 5.28 19.70 -2.28
C ALA A 203 6.21 20.54 -1.41
N GLU A 204 5.97 21.85 -1.33
CA GLU A 204 6.71 22.78 -0.48
C GLU A 204 6.56 22.43 1.00
N LEU A 205 5.32 22.18 1.46
CA LEU A 205 5.02 21.80 2.83
C LEU A 205 5.65 20.46 3.22
N ALA A 206 5.53 19.45 2.36
CA ALA A 206 6.10 18.13 2.62
C ALA A 206 7.62 18.22 2.86
N ARG A 207 8.34 18.96 2.00
CA ARG A 207 9.78 19.14 2.13
C ARG A 207 10.16 19.96 3.36
N HIS A 208 9.36 20.99 3.70
CA HIS A 208 9.55 21.75 4.94
C HIS A 208 9.43 20.86 6.19
N LEU A 209 8.51 19.93 6.18
CA LEU A 209 8.26 18.99 7.29
C LEU A 209 9.11 17.71 7.24
N GLY A 210 9.90 17.50 6.18
CA GLY A 210 10.67 16.28 5.97
C GLY A 210 9.79 15.05 5.68
N LEU A 211 8.59 15.27 5.13
CA LEU A 211 7.62 14.22 4.77
C LEU A 211 7.77 13.83 3.29
N ARG A 212 7.22 12.67 2.95
CA ARG A 212 7.15 12.19 1.57
C ARG A 212 5.84 12.60 0.90
N LEU A 213 5.81 12.45 -0.42
CA LEU A 213 4.73 12.86 -1.31
C LEU A 213 4.15 11.66 -2.04
N HIS A 214 2.81 11.61 -2.15
CA HIS A 214 2.09 10.55 -2.87
C HIS A 214 0.90 11.12 -3.64
N THR A 215 0.64 10.60 -4.85
CA THR A 215 -0.55 10.93 -5.65
C THR A 215 -0.84 9.83 -6.66
N HIS A 216 -2.08 9.76 -7.18
CA HIS A 216 -2.38 8.95 -8.37
C HIS A 216 -1.87 9.69 -9.61
N LEU A 217 -1.26 8.95 -10.53
CA LEU A 217 -0.73 9.56 -11.76
C LEU A 217 -0.71 8.58 -12.93
N ALA A 218 -1.12 9.09 -14.08
CA ALA A 218 -1.12 8.36 -15.35
C ALA A 218 -1.87 7.02 -15.28
N GLU A 219 -2.99 6.99 -14.56
CA GLU A 219 -3.80 5.79 -14.39
C GLU A 219 -4.61 5.46 -15.62
N THR A 220 -5.25 6.46 -16.25
CA THR A 220 -6.15 6.28 -17.38
C THR A 220 -5.89 7.25 -18.52
N LEU A 221 -6.31 6.85 -19.74
CA LEU A 221 -6.31 7.78 -20.90
C LEU A 221 -7.28 8.96 -20.71
N ALA A 222 -8.26 8.84 -19.83
CA ALA A 222 -9.17 9.94 -19.51
C ALA A 222 -8.44 11.03 -18.72
N GLU A 223 -7.61 10.65 -17.75
CA GLU A 223 -6.72 11.58 -17.04
C GLU A 223 -5.73 12.26 -17.98
N GLU A 224 -5.12 11.51 -18.91
CA GLU A 224 -4.21 12.09 -19.90
C GLU A 224 -4.92 13.16 -20.76
N ARG A 225 -6.14 12.86 -21.23
CA ARG A 225 -6.96 13.84 -22.00
C ARG A 225 -7.30 15.07 -21.16
N ASP A 226 -7.71 14.91 -19.89
CA ASP A 226 -8.00 16.03 -18.98
C ASP A 226 -6.76 16.94 -18.81
N CYS A 227 -5.59 16.36 -18.58
CA CYS A 227 -4.34 17.12 -18.47
C CYS A 227 -3.97 17.85 -19.79
N LEU A 228 -4.12 17.21 -20.94
CA LEU A 228 -3.87 17.83 -22.23
C LEU A 228 -4.85 18.97 -22.51
N GLU A 229 -6.13 18.82 -22.15
CA GLU A 229 -7.15 19.87 -22.34
C GLU A 229 -6.94 21.05 -21.41
N ARG A 230 -6.63 20.81 -20.15
CA ARG A 230 -6.49 21.87 -19.12
C ARG A 230 -5.14 22.57 -19.16
N PHE A 231 -4.06 21.82 -19.40
CA PHE A 231 -2.69 22.29 -19.22
C PHE A 231 -1.86 22.25 -20.52
N GLY A 232 -2.33 21.58 -21.57
CA GLY A 232 -1.56 21.37 -22.80
C GLY A 232 -0.36 20.44 -22.65
N ALA A 233 -0.30 19.67 -21.55
CA ALA A 233 0.82 18.82 -21.17
C ALA A 233 0.34 17.44 -20.67
N ARG A 234 1.21 16.44 -20.71
CA ARG A 234 0.93 15.11 -20.18
C ARG A 234 0.97 15.11 -18.64
N PRO A 235 0.33 14.15 -17.95
CA PRO A 235 0.26 14.12 -16.49
C PRO A 235 1.62 14.29 -15.78
N LEU A 236 2.66 13.56 -16.22
CA LEU A 236 4.00 13.69 -15.61
C LEU A 236 4.61 15.07 -15.81
N ASP A 237 4.45 15.69 -16.98
CA ASP A 237 4.98 17.02 -17.28
C ASP A 237 4.32 18.07 -16.37
N VAL A 238 2.99 17.97 -16.18
CA VAL A 238 2.23 18.87 -15.29
C VAL A 238 2.76 18.79 -13.85
N VAL A 239 2.94 17.57 -13.31
CA VAL A 239 3.36 17.42 -11.92
C VAL A 239 4.86 17.70 -11.73
N GLU A 240 5.71 17.49 -12.74
CA GLU A 240 7.13 17.85 -12.69
C GLU A 240 7.31 19.35 -12.52
N ASP A 241 6.57 20.18 -13.30
CA ASP A 241 6.60 21.65 -13.17
C ASP A 241 6.17 22.15 -11.78
N LEU A 242 5.42 21.31 -11.04
CA LEU A 242 4.98 21.58 -9.66
C LEU A 242 5.90 20.97 -8.59
N GLY A 243 7.06 20.43 -8.99
CA GLY A 243 8.06 19.87 -8.09
C GLY A 243 7.79 18.45 -7.62
N TRP A 244 7.04 17.65 -8.39
CA TRP A 244 6.66 16.28 -8.00
C TRP A 244 7.50 15.18 -8.65
N LEU A 245 8.55 15.48 -9.39
CA LEU A 245 9.45 14.48 -9.97
C LEU A 245 10.79 14.43 -9.23
N GLU A 246 10.75 13.90 -8.00
CA GLU A 246 11.90 13.81 -7.08
C GLU A 246 11.88 12.48 -6.32
N SER A 247 12.98 12.12 -5.65
CA SER A 247 13.13 10.86 -4.93
C SER A 247 12.27 10.74 -3.66
N ASP A 248 11.69 11.83 -3.18
CA ASP A 248 10.74 11.88 -2.06
C ASP A 248 9.28 11.59 -2.48
N VAL A 249 9.05 11.36 -3.77
CA VAL A 249 7.72 11.14 -4.38
C VAL A 249 7.52 9.68 -4.77
N TRP A 250 6.29 9.17 -4.65
CA TRP A 250 5.87 7.99 -5.38
C TRP A 250 4.45 8.15 -5.92
N TYR A 251 4.20 7.56 -7.09
CA TYR A 251 2.92 7.60 -7.79
C TYR A 251 2.18 6.28 -7.69
N ALA A 252 0.85 6.30 -7.53
CA ALA A 252 0.04 5.11 -7.74
C ALA A 252 -0.25 4.91 -9.23
N HIS A 253 -0.35 3.66 -9.66
CA HIS A 253 -0.70 3.13 -10.98
C HIS A 253 0.38 3.27 -12.06
N GLY A 254 0.64 4.47 -12.59
CA GLY A 254 1.65 4.70 -13.62
C GLY A 254 1.42 3.93 -14.92
N VAL A 255 0.15 3.65 -15.28
CA VAL A 255 -0.23 2.77 -16.41
C VAL A 255 0.20 3.34 -17.76
N HIS A 256 0.02 4.66 -17.94
CA HIS A 256 0.21 5.35 -19.22
C HIS A 256 1.51 6.15 -19.31
N PHE A 257 2.52 5.83 -18.52
CA PHE A 257 3.85 6.39 -18.71
C PHE A 257 4.45 5.89 -20.03
N ASN A 258 4.96 6.82 -20.86
CA ASN A 258 5.72 6.51 -22.04
C ASN A 258 7.21 6.28 -21.74
N ALA A 259 7.99 5.83 -22.73
CA ALA A 259 9.39 5.49 -22.50
C ALA A 259 10.26 6.68 -22.03
N ALA A 260 9.97 7.90 -22.46
CA ALA A 260 10.69 9.09 -22.03
C ALA A 260 10.36 9.46 -20.57
N GLU A 261 9.08 9.32 -20.18
CA GLU A 261 8.63 9.52 -18.81
C GLU A 261 9.21 8.47 -17.87
N VAL A 262 9.23 7.19 -18.27
CA VAL A 262 9.86 6.10 -17.51
C VAL A 262 11.35 6.39 -17.25
N ALA A 263 12.08 6.86 -18.26
CA ALA A 263 13.50 7.23 -18.10
C ALA A 263 13.69 8.39 -17.11
N ARG A 264 12.81 9.41 -17.12
CA ARG A 264 12.84 10.55 -16.18
C ARG A 264 12.54 10.11 -14.76
N ILE A 265 11.50 9.26 -14.58
CA ILE A 265 11.12 8.70 -13.26
C ILE A 265 12.30 7.92 -12.67
N GLY A 266 12.94 7.05 -13.47
CA GLY A 266 14.11 6.31 -13.04
C GLY A 266 15.29 7.20 -12.67
N ALA A 267 15.57 8.24 -13.47
CA ALA A 267 16.64 9.20 -13.21
C ALA A 267 16.39 10.04 -11.94
N ALA A 268 15.13 10.41 -11.67
CA ALA A 268 14.73 11.15 -10.47
C ALA A 268 14.69 10.27 -9.22
N GLY A 269 14.64 8.94 -9.37
CA GLY A 269 14.44 8.01 -8.26
C GLY A 269 13.03 8.07 -7.66
N ALA A 270 12.05 8.61 -8.40
CA ALA A 270 10.65 8.63 -7.98
C ALA A 270 10.06 7.20 -7.99
N GLY A 271 9.25 6.87 -6.99
CA GLY A 271 8.66 5.54 -6.85
C GLY A 271 7.37 5.35 -7.66
N VAL A 272 7.02 4.09 -7.92
CA VAL A 272 5.73 3.71 -8.51
C VAL A 272 5.10 2.56 -7.72
N ALA A 273 3.88 2.74 -7.26
CA ALA A 273 3.05 1.70 -6.66
C ALA A 273 2.23 1.02 -7.76
N HIS A 274 2.64 -0.18 -8.16
CA HIS A 274 1.92 -0.97 -9.15
C HIS A 274 0.72 -1.67 -8.53
N CYS A 275 -0.49 -1.46 -9.10
CA CYS A 275 -1.76 -1.98 -8.62
C CYS A 275 -2.42 -2.88 -9.69
N PRO A 276 -1.89 -4.09 -9.96
CA PRO A 276 -2.26 -4.86 -11.15
C PRO A 276 -3.74 -5.29 -11.19
N SER A 277 -4.31 -5.69 -10.06
CA SER A 277 -5.71 -6.12 -10.02
C SER A 277 -6.68 -4.96 -10.23
N SER A 278 -6.43 -3.80 -9.60
CA SER A 278 -7.23 -2.60 -9.78
C SER A 278 -7.16 -2.10 -11.23
N ASN A 279 -5.96 -2.00 -11.79
CA ASN A 279 -5.77 -1.61 -13.18
C ASN A 279 -6.52 -2.52 -14.15
N ALA A 280 -6.52 -3.83 -13.89
CA ALA A 280 -7.24 -4.81 -14.71
C ALA A 280 -8.77 -4.69 -14.53
N ARG A 281 -9.24 -4.53 -13.29
CA ARG A 281 -10.65 -4.44 -12.93
C ARG A 281 -11.32 -3.18 -13.49
N LEU A 282 -10.60 -2.04 -13.47
CA LEU A 282 -11.06 -0.76 -14.04
C LEU A 282 -10.75 -0.62 -15.54
N ALA A 283 -10.11 -1.64 -16.14
CA ALA A 283 -9.65 -1.64 -17.53
C ALA A 283 -8.73 -0.44 -17.85
N SER A 284 -7.95 0.02 -16.86
CA SER A 284 -7.03 1.15 -17.00
C SER A 284 -5.88 0.85 -17.97
N GLY A 285 -5.39 -0.40 -17.99
CA GLY A 285 -4.31 -0.85 -18.87
C GLY A 285 -3.16 -1.54 -18.14
N PHE A 286 -1.96 -1.52 -18.75
CA PHE A 286 -0.79 -2.25 -18.29
C PHE A 286 0.35 -1.30 -17.87
N CYS A 287 0.64 -1.20 -16.59
CA CYS A 287 1.80 -0.47 -16.09
C CYS A 287 3.11 -1.04 -16.69
N PRO A 288 4.06 -0.19 -17.14
CA PRO A 288 5.35 -0.61 -17.74
C PRO A 288 6.37 -1.05 -16.67
N VAL A 289 5.99 -2.03 -15.82
CA VAL A 289 6.80 -2.45 -14.66
C VAL A 289 8.22 -2.85 -15.05
N ARG A 290 8.40 -3.63 -16.13
CA ARG A 290 9.74 -4.03 -16.59
C ARG A 290 10.59 -2.82 -16.98
N ASP A 291 9.99 -1.90 -17.75
CA ASP A 291 10.69 -0.71 -18.22
C ASP A 291 11.08 0.21 -17.04
N LEU A 292 10.21 0.34 -16.04
CA LEU A 292 10.48 1.09 -14.80
C LEU A 292 11.62 0.46 -13.99
N LEU A 293 11.62 -0.86 -13.83
CA LEU A 293 12.71 -1.57 -13.14
C LEU A 293 14.03 -1.43 -13.88
N ASP A 294 14.03 -1.56 -15.21
CA ASP A 294 15.22 -1.38 -16.07
C ASP A 294 15.75 0.06 -16.04
N ALA A 295 14.87 1.04 -15.84
CA ALA A 295 15.25 2.45 -15.64
C ALA A 295 15.74 2.75 -14.20
N GLY A 296 15.68 1.78 -13.29
CA GLY A 296 16.12 1.92 -11.89
C GLY A 296 15.11 2.58 -10.96
N ALA A 297 13.86 2.80 -11.41
CA ALA A 297 12.81 3.34 -10.56
C ALA A 297 12.46 2.38 -9.40
N PRO A 298 12.25 2.88 -8.18
CA PRO A 298 11.69 2.08 -7.10
C PRO A 298 10.25 1.67 -7.42
N VAL A 299 10.00 0.39 -7.68
CA VAL A 299 8.65 -0.13 -7.91
C VAL A 299 8.21 -0.96 -6.71
N GLY A 300 7.06 -0.58 -6.14
CA GLY A 300 6.37 -1.33 -5.08
C GLY A 300 5.06 -1.93 -5.58
N LEU A 301 4.48 -2.83 -4.80
CA LEU A 301 3.18 -3.45 -5.08
C LEU A 301 2.12 -2.88 -4.15
N GLY A 302 0.97 -2.48 -4.70
CA GLY A 302 -0.20 -2.00 -3.97
C GLY A 302 -1.44 -2.82 -4.29
N VAL A 303 -2.27 -3.13 -3.29
CA VAL A 303 -3.57 -3.79 -3.51
C VAL A 303 -4.62 -2.81 -4.02
N ASP A 304 -4.38 -1.49 -3.85
CA ASP A 304 -5.39 -0.44 -4.06
C ASP A 304 -6.63 -0.62 -3.18
N GLY A 305 -7.67 0.18 -3.37
CA GLY A 305 -8.92 0.04 -2.66
C GLY A 305 -9.71 -1.20 -3.06
N VAL A 306 -10.33 -1.86 -2.09
CA VAL A 306 -11.09 -3.10 -2.36
C VAL A 306 -12.41 -2.85 -3.11
N ALA A 307 -12.81 -1.62 -3.35
CA ALA A 307 -13.90 -1.32 -4.27
C ALA A 307 -13.44 -1.30 -5.73
N SER A 308 -12.13 -1.36 -6.00
CA SER A 308 -11.53 -1.47 -7.34
C SER A 308 -10.66 -2.72 -7.53
N SER A 309 -10.30 -3.44 -6.46
CA SER A 309 -9.50 -4.68 -6.54
C SER A 309 -10.21 -5.92 -6.00
N GLU A 310 -11.26 -5.72 -5.17
CA GLU A 310 -12.08 -6.73 -4.49
C GLU A 310 -11.32 -7.64 -3.50
N GLY A 311 -10.00 -7.78 -3.64
CA GLY A 311 -9.18 -8.74 -2.88
C GLY A 311 -8.72 -8.23 -1.52
N GLY A 312 -7.91 -7.18 -1.50
CA GLY A 312 -7.24 -6.69 -0.29
C GLY A 312 -6.16 -7.65 0.26
N ASP A 313 -5.59 -8.49 -0.61
CA ASP A 313 -4.58 -9.51 -0.32
C ASP A 313 -3.40 -9.32 -1.26
N LEU A 314 -2.18 -9.15 -0.71
CA LEU A 314 -0.97 -8.93 -1.51
C LEU A 314 -0.50 -10.17 -2.26
N LEU A 315 -0.77 -11.37 -1.77
CA LEU A 315 -0.25 -12.58 -2.38
C LEU A 315 -0.78 -12.82 -3.81
N PRO A 316 -2.09 -12.65 -4.10
CA PRO A 316 -2.60 -12.65 -5.47
C PRO A 316 -2.01 -11.53 -6.34
N GLU A 317 -1.71 -10.36 -5.77
CA GLU A 317 -1.13 -9.23 -6.51
C GLU A 317 0.27 -9.55 -7.06
N LEU A 318 1.08 -10.32 -6.33
CA LEU A 318 2.39 -10.81 -6.81
C LEU A 318 2.23 -11.60 -8.12
N LYS A 319 1.29 -12.54 -8.13
CA LYS A 319 0.99 -13.39 -9.29
C LYS A 319 0.42 -12.58 -10.45
N GLN A 320 -0.48 -11.63 -10.14
CA GLN A 320 -1.09 -10.75 -11.13
C GLN A 320 -0.05 -9.85 -11.78
N ALA A 321 0.84 -9.22 -10.99
CA ALA A 321 1.94 -8.41 -11.49
C ALA A 321 2.83 -9.19 -12.48
N LEU A 322 3.19 -10.44 -12.11
CA LEU A 322 3.99 -11.32 -12.94
C LEU A 322 3.29 -11.64 -14.28
N PHE A 323 2.02 -12.01 -14.24
CA PHE A 323 1.29 -12.37 -15.46
C PHE A 323 1.03 -11.18 -16.35
N VAL A 324 0.67 -10.03 -15.79
CA VAL A 324 0.43 -8.78 -16.53
C VAL A 324 1.71 -8.30 -17.24
N ALA A 325 2.86 -8.32 -16.54
CA ALA A 325 4.14 -7.94 -17.13
C ALA A 325 4.52 -8.86 -18.32
N ARG A 326 4.32 -10.17 -18.18
CA ARG A 326 4.58 -11.16 -19.24
C ARG A 326 3.65 -10.99 -20.44
N LEU A 327 2.36 -10.78 -20.21
CA LEU A 327 1.39 -10.55 -21.29
C LEU A 327 1.67 -9.25 -22.04
N ARG A 328 2.01 -8.16 -21.31
CA ARG A 328 2.35 -6.87 -21.93
C ARG A 328 3.58 -6.97 -22.84
N SER A 329 4.60 -7.68 -22.39
CA SER A 329 5.88 -7.76 -23.13
C SER A 329 5.94 -8.91 -24.14
N GLY A 330 5.04 -9.90 -24.07
CA GLY A 330 5.11 -11.14 -24.85
C GLY A 330 6.30 -12.03 -24.46
N ARG A 331 6.93 -11.81 -23.30
CA ARG A 331 8.13 -12.50 -22.83
C ARG A 331 7.90 -13.19 -21.49
N PRO A 332 8.21 -14.49 -21.34
CA PRO A 332 8.02 -15.22 -20.07
C PRO A 332 9.02 -14.80 -18.98
N ASP A 333 10.11 -14.12 -19.33
CA ASP A 333 11.13 -13.61 -18.43
C ASP A 333 10.98 -12.11 -18.11
N ALA A 334 9.91 -11.45 -18.55
CA ALA A 334 9.66 -10.03 -18.28
C ALA A 334 9.56 -9.70 -16.79
N LEU A 335 9.07 -10.64 -16.01
CA LEU A 335 9.09 -10.61 -14.55
C LEU A 335 9.24 -12.05 -14.04
N THR A 336 10.20 -12.29 -13.16
CA THR A 336 10.41 -13.58 -12.50
C THR A 336 9.61 -13.64 -11.19
N PRO A 337 9.36 -14.84 -10.62
CA PRO A 337 8.75 -14.95 -9.28
C PRO A 337 9.52 -14.20 -8.21
N SER A 338 10.87 -14.23 -8.24
CA SER A 338 11.72 -13.48 -7.31
C SER A 338 11.50 -11.98 -7.43
N GLU A 339 11.54 -11.43 -8.65
CA GLU A 339 11.29 -10.00 -8.88
C GLU A 339 9.87 -9.59 -8.47
N ALA A 340 8.84 -10.44 -8.74
CA ALA A 340 7.49 -10.18 -8.27
C ALA A 340 7.42 -10.12 -6.73
N HIS A 341 8.11 -11.03 -6.04
CA HIS A 341 8.24 -11.00 -4.58
C HIS A 341 8.99 -9.75 -4.10
N GLU A 342 10.02 -9.33 -4.81
CA GLU A 342 10.77 -8.11 -4.50
C GLU A 342 9.89 -6.85 -4.58
N LEU A 343 8.93 -6.77 -5.50
CA LEU A 343 7.97 -5.66 -5.55
C LEU A 343 7.19 -5.49 -4.24
N ALA A 344 6.84 -6.59 -3.58
CA ALA A 344 6.12 -6.57 -2.31
C ALA A 344 7.03 -6.51 -1.07
N THR A 345 8.33 -6.52 -1.24
CA THR A 345 9.32 -6.52 -0.14
C THR A 345 10.29 -5.37 -0.27
N THR A 346 11.52 -5.60 -0.73
CA THR A 346 12.55 -4.57 -0.86
C THR A 346 12.18 -3.45 -1.83
N GLY A 347 11.47 -3.76 -2.93
CA GLY A 347 10.93 -2.79 -3.88
C GLY A 347 9.92 -1.87 -3.21
N GLY A 348 8.97 -2.45 -2.44
CA GLY A 348 8.01 -1.70 -1.64
C GLY A 348 8.69 -0.80 -0.61
N GLY A 349 9.67 -1.33 0.12
CA GLY A 349 10.46 -0.53 1.08
C GLY A 349 11.13 0.67 0.41
N ARG A 350 11.81 0.47 -0.71
CA ARG A 350 12.43 1.57 -1.48
C ARG A 350 11.40 2.57 -2.00
N CYS A 351 10.28 2.09 -2.52
CA CYS A 351 9.18 2.93 -3.01
C CYS A 351 8.65 3.87 -1.91
N LEU A 352 8.48 3.37 -0.69
CA LEU A 352 8.05 4.16 0.47
C LEU A 352 9.18 4.98 1.14
N GLY A 353 10.42 4.93 0.61
CA GLY A 353 11.58 5.58 1.23
C GLY A 353 12.04 4.92 2.54
N ARG A 354 11.72 3.65 2.72
CA ARG A 354 12.11 2.80 3.87
C ARG A 354 12.99 1.64 3.40
N PRO A 355 14.24 1.90 2.98
CA PRO A 355 15.14 0.85 2.51
C PRO A 355 15.57 -0.12 3.63
N ASP A 356 15.19 0.15 4.88
CA ASP A 356 15.37 -0.75 6.03
C ASP A 356 14.30 -1.86 6.12
N LEU A 357 13.23 -1.80 5.32
CA LEU A 357 12.13 -2.75 5.29
C LEU A 357 12.23 -3.76 4.13
N GLY A 358 11.54 -4.88 4.25
CA GLY A 358 11.43 -5.89 3.19
C GLY A 358 12.65 -6.78 3.03
N HIS A 359 13.55 -6.86 4.00
CA HIS A 359 14.76 -7.68 3.96
C HIS A 359 14.69 -8.88 4.92
N LEU A 360 15.21 -10.02 4.47
CA LEU A 360 15.44 -11.20 5.29
C LEU A 360 16.95 -11.39 5.44
N ALA A 361 17.59 -10.50 6.20
CA ALA A 361 19.04 -10.48 6.40
C ALA A 361 19.39 -10.07 7.84
N VAL A 362 20.55 -10.49 8.31
CA VAL A 362 21.08 -10.09 9.63
C VAL A 362 21.20 -8.56 9.70
N GLY A 363 20.69 -7.95 10.76
CA GLY A 363 20.65 -6.51 10.98
C GLY A 363 19.39 -5.82 10.42
N ALA A 364 18.61 -6.50 9.59
CA ALA A 364 17.33 -5.97 9.09
C ALA A 364 16.25 -5.94 10.19
N ARG A 365 15.20 -5.18 9.98
CA ARG A 365 14.02 -5.14 10.86
C ARG A 365 13.41 -6.53 11.02
N GLY A 366 12.96 -6.85 12.21
CA GLY A 366 12.27 -8.11 12.53
C GLY A 366 10.83 -8.13 12.02
N ASP A 367 10.64 -7.73 10.77
CA ASP A 367 9.37 -7.70 10.04
C ASP A 367 9.33 -8.94 9.13
N LEU A 368 8.68 -10.02 9.60
CA LEU A 368 8.73 -11.35 8.99
C LEU A 368 7.36 -11.97 8.87
N ALA A 369 7.15 -12.73 7.80
CA ALA A 369 5.98 -13.58 7.58
C ALA A 369 6.39 -15.06 7.50
N VAL A 370 5.65 -15.92 8.18
CA VAL A 370 5.77 -17.38 8.10
C VAL A 370 4.54 -17.91 7.37
N TRP A 371 4.77 -18.64 6.28
CA TRP A 371 3.71 -19.14 5.41
C TRP A 371 3.57 -20.66 5.55
N PRO A 372 2.36 -21.22 5.65
CA PRO A 372 2.17 -22.66 5.56
C PRO A 372 2.59 -23.16 4.17
N ALA A 373 3.21 -24.34 4.09
CA ALA A 373 3.76 -24.89 2.85
C ALA A 373 3.37 -26.35 2.61
N ASP A 374 2.40 -26.90 3.34
CA ASP A 374 1.99 -28.30 3.28
C ASP A 374 1.50 -28.72 1.89
N ASP A 375 0.84 -27.81 1.17
CA ASP A 375 0.29 -28.02 -0.17
C ASP A 375 1.31 -27.82 -1.30
N LEU A 376 2.53 -27.36 -1.00
CA LEU A 376 3.56 -27.13 -2.00
C LEU A 376 4.37 -28.37 -2.37
N GLY A 377 4.23 -29.47 -1.59
CA GLY A 377 4.97 -30.71 -1.84
C GLY A 377 6.50 -30.49 -1.81
N ASP A 378 7.22 -31.20 -2.68
CA ASP A 378 8.66 -31.05 -2.89
C ASP A 378 8.91 -30.05 -4.01
N ILE A 379 8.90 -28.74 -3.65
CA ILE A 379 9.11 -27.64 -4.59
C ILE A 379 10.57 -27.16 -4.57
N ALA A 380 11.16 -27.04 -5.75
CA ALA A 380 12.55 -26.66 -5.90
C ALA A 380 12.83 -25.18 -5.52
N ASP A 381 11.84 -24.30 -5.74
CA ASP A 381 11.90 -22.86 -5.46
C ASP A 381 10.73 -22.43 -4.58
N ALA A 382 11.02 -22.16 -3.31
CA ALA A 382 10.03 -21.79 -2.31
C ALA A 382 9.32 -20.47 -2.63
N VAL A 383 10.06 -19.48 -3.19
CA VAL A 383 9.51 -18.18 -3.58
C VAL A 383 8.58 -18.33 -4.79
N ALA A 384 9.00 -19.11 -5.80
CA ALA A 384 8.13 -19.41 -6.94
C ALA A 384 6.87 -20.16 -6.49
N GLY A 385 6.98 -21.08 -5.53
CA GLY A 385 5.83 -21.76 -4.94
C GLY A 385 4.86 -20.81 -4.24
N LEU A 386 5.38 -19.84 -3.52
CA LEU A 386 4.58 -18.82 -2.86
C LEU A 386 3.87 -17.90 -3.86
N VAL A 387 4.59 -17.41 -4.87
CA VAL A 387 4.06 -16.46 -5.88
C VAL A 387 3.07 -17.12 -6.83
N LEU A 388 3.37 -18.31 -7.34
CA LEU A 388 2.57 -19.00 -8.36
C LEU A 388 1.52 -19.95 -7.78
N GLY A 389 1.66 -20.31 -6.50
CA GLY A 389 0.75 -21.19 -5.80
C GLY A 389 -0.64 -20.58 -5.53
N PRO A 390 -1.50 -21.28 -4.80
CA PRO A 390 -2.75 -20.73 -4.30
C PRO A 390 -2.49 -19.63 -3.26
N SER A 391 -3.44 -18.67 -3.15
CA SER A 391 -3.40 -17.70 -2.05
C SER A 391 -3.52 -18.41 -0.70
N ARG A 392 -2.81 -17.89 0.31
CA ARG A 392 -2.78 -18.45 1.67
C ARG A 392 -2.63 -17.34 2.71
N ARG A 393 -3.08 -17.62 3.91
CA ARG A 393 -2.86 -16.74 5.07
C ARG A 393 -1.57 -17.13 5.78
N VAL A 394 -0.93 -16.16 6.43
CA VAL A 394 0.28 -16.43 7.22
C VAL A 394 -0.02 -17.31 8.44
N LEU A 395 0.92 -18.16 8.80
CA LEU A 395 0.93 -18.89 10.07
C LEU A 395 1.37 -17.95 11.21
N HIS A 396 2.44 -17.17 10.97
CA HIS A 396 2.91 -16.14 11.88
C HIS A 396 3.28 -14.86 11.12
N LEU A 397 3.08 -13.72 11.77
CA LEU A 397 3.53 -12.41 11.30
C LEU A 397 4.19 -11.66 12.45
N PHE A 398 5.37 -11.10 12.19
CA PHE A 398 6.11 -10.29 13.14
C PHE A 398 6.34 -8.89 12.57
N VAL A 399 6.17 -7.87 13.40
CA VAL A 399 6.49 -6.47 13.11
C VAL A 399 7.42 -5.94 14.19
N ALA A 400 8.64 -5.54 13.82
CA ALA A 400 9.70 -5.18 14.76
C ALA A 400 9.95 -6.27 15.83
N GLY A 401 9.87 -7.55 15.43
CA GLY A 401 10.03 -8.70 16.31
C GLY A 401 8.85 -9.03 17.23
N GLU A 402 7.77 -8.22 17.20
CA GLU A 402 6.56 -8.49 17.97
C GLU A 402 5.55 -9.27 17.13
N ALA A 403 4.94 -10.29 17.73
CA ALA A 403 3.96 -11.11 17.04
C ALA A 403 2.64 -10.33 16.81
N VAL A 404 2.19 -10.29 15.57
CA VAL A 404 0.91 -9.73 15.12
C VAL A 404 -0.08 -10.85 14.81
N VAL A 405 0.41 -11.90 14.13
CA VAL A 405 -0.34 -13.12 13.88
C VAL A 405 0.42 -14.28 14.51
N SER A 406 -0.29 -15.16 15.20
CA SER A 406 0.27 -16.39 15.75
C SER A 406 -0.67 -17.56 15.47
N ARG A 407 -0.11 -18.63 14.88
CA ARG A 407 -0.86 -19.84 14.48
C ARG A 407 -2.13 -19.51 13.68
N GLY A 408 -1.98 -18.60 12.70
CA GLY A 408 -3.07 -18.19 11.82
C GLY A 408 -4.14 -17.30 12.46
N SER A 409 -3.91 -16.79 13.68
CA SER A 409 -4.84 -15.93 14.39
C SER A 409 -4.23 -14.57 14.70
N LEU A 410 -4.94 -13.49 14.40
CA LEU A 410 -4.59 -12.13 14.82
C LEU A 410 -4.64 -12.01 16.34
N LEU A 411 -3.65 -11.33 16.94
CA LEU A 411 -3.57 -11.16 18.38
C LEU A 411 -4.30 -9.92 18.87
N GLY A 412 -4.29 -8.83 18.08
CA GLY A 412 -4.85 -7.52 18.47
C GLY A 412 -6.31 -7.29 18.09
N VAL A 413 -6.90 -8.11 17.22
CA VAL A 413 -8.25 -7.89 16.67
C VAL A 413 -9.00 -9.21 16.51
N ASP A 414 -10.26 -9.24 16.98
CA ASP A 414 -11.22 -10.27 16.58
C ASP A 414 -11.73 -9.95 15.17
N LEU A 415 -11.12 -10.59 14.17
CA LEU A 415 -11.40 -10.34 12.75
C LEU A 415 -12.87 -10.62 12.40
N ARG A 416 -13.48 -11.63 13.02
CA ARG A 416 -14.89 -11.96 12.79
C ARG A 416 -15.81 -10.86 13.29
N ALA A 417 -15.59 -10.38 14.51
CA ALA A 417 -16.35 -9.27 15.09
C ALA A 417 -16.14 -7.97 14.29
N ALA A 418 -14.91 -7.70 13.83
CA ALA A 418 -14.59 -6.55 12.98
C ALA A 418 -15.36 -6.59 11.64
N HIS A 419 -15.41 -7.74 10.96
CA HIS A 419 -16.21 -7.90 9.74
C HIS A 419 -17.73 -7.72 9.98
N GLN A 420 -18.26 -8.17 11.13
CA GLN A 420 -19.66 -7.96 11.46
C GLN A 420 -19.99 -6.48 11.66
N GLU A 421 -19.13 -5.75 12.35
CA GLU A 421 -19.27 -4.30 12.53
C GLU A 421 -19.17 -3.56 11.20
N LEU A 422 -18.18 -3.87 10.37
CA LEU A 422 -18.03 -3.30 9.04
C LEU A 422 -19.29 -3.54 8.18
N ALA A 423 -19.81 -4.75 8.18
CA ALA A 423 -21.02 -5.09 7.41
C ALA A 423 -22.25 -4.31 7.89
N ARG A 424 -22.38 -4.06 9.20
CA ARG A 424 -23.44 -3.23 9.77
C ARG A 424 -23.32 -1.78 9.28
N ARG A 425 -22.11 -1.21 9.30
CA ARG A 425 -21.82 0.16 8.85
C ARG A 425 -22.00 0.32 7.34
N ALA A 426 -21.51 -0.64 6.56
CA ALA A 426 -21.70 -0.65 5.11
C ALA A 426 -23.19 -0.62 4.73
N ARG A 427 -24.04 -1.44 5.36
CA ARG A 427 -25.50 -1.40 5.10
C ARG A 427 -26.09 -0.01 5.31
N ARG A 428 -25.75 0.67 6.41
CA ARG A 428 -26.23 2.03 6.70
C ARG A 428 -25.93 3.05 5.60
N LEU A 429 -24.82 2.87 4.89
CA LEU A 429 -24.43 3.77 3.80
C LEU A 429 -25.27 3.58 2.53
N TRP A 430 -25.95 2.44 2.38
CA TRP A 430 -26.75 2.13 1.21
C TRP A 430 -28.27 2.29 1.45
N ASP A 431 -28.70 2.33 2.73
CA ASP A 431 -30.06 2.65 3.14
C ASP A 431 -30.27 4.18 3.15
#